data_efe4ceaff3a7d1b119fda62d0c961d49
#
_entry.id   efe4ceaff3a7d1b119fda62d0c961d49
#
_cell.length_a   1.000
_cell.length_b   1.000
_cell.length_c   1.000
_cell.angle_alpha   90.00
_cell.angle_beta   90.00
_cell.angle_gamma   90.00
#
_symmetry.space_group_name_H-M   'P 1'
#
loop_
_entity.id
_entity.type
_entity.pdbx_description
1 polymer ?
#
loop_
_entity_poly.entity_id
_entity_poly.type
_entity_poly.pdbx_seq_one_letter_code
_entity_poly.pdbx_strand_id
1 'polypeptide(L)'
;MADPAKPPCLSRRVALLGGSFDPVHRGHLAMATLAREVAGLEEVLFMPAAVSPFKKGTVATAGQRFEMIRIALADASMDWAGVSDFELNRPAPSYSWETAQHFRALEPETEWCWILGTDQWEQIDRWAEPGRLREGLHFLVFTREGQAVRERPGWRHTPIAFAHPASSTAIRADFAGHRDWLTPGVAAYCEQERIYGSL
;
A
#
# COMPACT_ATOMS: atom_id res chain seq x y z
N MET A 1 38.15 -7.86 27.24
CA MET A 1 37.60 -6.50 27.25
C MET A 1 36.60 -6.42 26.10
N ALA A 2 35.32 -6.35 26.41
CA ALA A 2 34.26 -6.25 25.38
C ALA A 2 34.29 -4.85 24.81
N ASP A 3 34.26 -4.77 23.49
CA ASP A 3 34.18 -3.55 22.69
C ASP A 3 32.89 -2.77 23.04
N PRO A 4 32.93 -1.46 23.33
CA PRO A 4 31.71 -0.72 23.64
C PRO A 4 30.80 -0.71 22.41
N ALA A 5 29.59 -1.21 22.60
CA ALA A 5 28.56 -1.44 21.62
C ALA A 5 28.49 -0.30 20.57
N LYS A 6 28.81 -0.65 19.33
CA LYS A 6 28.41 0.11 18.14
C LYS A 6 26.92 0.43 18.29
N PRO A 7 26.49 1.71 18.17
CA PRO A 7 25.05 2.00 18.24
C PRO A 7 24.32 1.13 17.22
N PRO A 8 23.14 0.60 17.56
CA PRO A 8 22.43 -0.26 16.64
C PRO A 8 22.29 0.49 15.31
N CYS A 9 22.83 -0.09 14.24
CA CYS A 9 22.63 0.39 12.90
C CYS A 9 21.12 0.51 12.75
N LEU A 10 20.61 1.71 12.49
CA LEU A 10 19.20 1.89 12.19
C LEU A 10 18.91 0.94 11.03
N SER A 11 18.18 -0.13 11.30
CA SER A 11 17.79 -1.08 10.28
C SER A 11 16.97 -0.34 9.24
N ARG A 12 17.26 -0.56 7.96
CA ARG A 12 16.46 -0.01 6.84
C ARG A 12 14.98 -0.27 7.12
N ARG A 13 14.14 0.74 6.94
CA ARG A 13 12.69 0.62 7.14
C ARG A 13 11.97 0.77 5.81
N VAL A 14 11.22 -0.24 5.43
CA VAL A 14 10.46 -0.28 4.17
C VAL A 14 9.01 -0.64 4.46
N ALA A 15 8.08 0.02 3.80
CA ALA A 15 6.67 -0.31 3.92
C ALA A 15 6.09 -0.91 2.64
N LEU A 16 5.21 -1.89 2.82
CA LEU A 16 4.36 -2.46 1.77
C LEU A 16 3.00 -1.78 1.82
N LEU A 17 2.57 -1.20 0.71
CA LEU A 17 1.24 -0.63 0.53
C LEU A 17 0.45 -1.52 -0.42
N GLY A 18 -0.31 -2.46 0.14
CA GLY A 18 -1.16 -3.39 -0.61
C GLY A 18 -2.47 -2.75 -1.04
N GLY A 19 -2.91 -3.06 -2.25
CA GLY A 19 -4.19 -2.56 -2.73
C GLY A 19 -4.59 -3.06 -4.10
N SER A 20 -5.85 -2.85 -4.48
CA SER A 20 -6.27 -3.12 -5.87
C SER A 20 -5.73 -2.07 -6.84
N PHE A 21 -5.63 -0.80 -6.40
CA PHE A 21 -5.22 0.36 -7.22
C PHE A 21 -5.96 0.43 -8.56
N ASP A 22 -7.28 0.44 -8.47
CA ASP A 22 -8.19 0.36 -9.61
C ASP A 22 -9.14 1.58 -9.69
N PRO A 23 -8.59 2.78 -10.02
CA PRO A 23 -7.19 3.15 -10.21
C PRO A 23 -6.43 3.53 -8.94
N VAL A 24 -5.09 3.68 -9.05
CA VAL A 24 -4.29 4.45 -8.11
C VAL A 24 -4.72 5.92 -8.20
N HIS A 25 -4.67 6.65 -7.06
CA HIS A 25 -5.08 8.04 -7.00
C HIS A 25 -4.26 8.84 -5.97
N ARG A 26 -4.40 10.17 -5.97
CA ARG A 26 -3.65 11.09 -5.08
C ARG A 26 -3.75 10.71 -3.60
N GLY A 27 -4.86 10.14 -3.16
CA GLY A 27 -5.01 9.64 -1.78
C GLY A 27 -4.03 8.52 -1.44
N HIS A 28 -3.74 7.61 -2.37
CA HIS A 28 -2.73 6.57 -2.15
C HIS A 28 -1.32 7.15 -2.07
N LEU A 29 -1.00 8.14 -2.91
CA LEU A 29 0.30 8.82 -2.90
C LEU A 29 0.49 9.61 -1.60
N ALA A 30 -0.52 10.36 -1.18
CA ALA A 30 -0.51 11.09 0.09
C ALA A 30 -0.36 10.16 1.30
N MET A 31 -1.04 9.00 1.28
CA MET A 31 -0.88 7.96 2.31
C MET A 31 0.56 7.45 2.38
N ALA A 32 1.18 7.14 1.23
CA ALA A 32 2.57 6.70 1.16
C ALA A 32 3.55 7.77 1.67
N THR A 33 3.34 9.05 1.28
CA THR A 33 4.15 10.18 1.73
C THR A 33 4.08 10.35 3.25
N LEU A 34 2.86 10.38 3.80
CA LEU A 34 2.66 10.54 5.24
C LEU A 34 3.23 9.36 6.04
N ALA A 35 3.05 8.13 5.54
CA ALA A 35 3.66 6.95 6.16
C ALA A 35 5.19 7.07 6.23
N ARG A 36 5.82 7.52 5.12
CA ARG A 36 7.26 7.74 5.06
C ARG A 36 7.73 8.74 6.10
N GLU A 37 7.06 9.87 6.19
CA GLU A 37 7.41 10.95 7.13
C GLU A 37 7.24 10.51 8.60
N VAL A 38 6.09 9.92 8.94
CA VAL A 38 5.77 9.54 10.33
C VAL A 38 6.61 8.37 10.82
N ALA A 39 6.85 7.38 9.96
CA ALA A 39 7.56 6.15 10.35
C ALA A 39 9.05 6.14 9.97
N GLY A 40 9.57 7.22 9.35
CA GLY A 40 10.97 7.31 8.93
C GLY A 40 11.35 6.22 7.92
N LEU A 41 10.47 5.97 6.93
CA LEU A 41 10.70 4.93 5.93
C LEU A 41 11.70 5.43 4.86
N GLU A 42 12.60 4.56 4.44
CA GLU A 42 13.45 4.80 3.29
C GLU A 42 12.70 4.58 1.97
N GLU A 43 11.80 3.60 1.97
CA GLU A 43 11.05 3.21 0.77
C GLU A 43 9.62 2.79 1.09
N VAL A 44 8.70 3.01 0.14
CA VAL A 44 7.35 2.44 0.12
C VAL A 44 7.15 1.67 -1.18
N LEU A 45 6.86 0.37 -1.08
CA LEU A 45 6.55 -0.48 -2.23
C LEU A 45 5.04 -0.62 -2.39
N PHE A 46 4.51 -0.14 -3.50
CA PHE A 46 3.14 -0.38 -3.91
C PHE A 46 2.99 -1.81 -4.41
N MET A 47 2.03 -2.55 -3.85
CA MET A 47 1.77 -3.96 -4.13
C MET A 47 0.38 -4.12 -4.74
N PRO A 48 0.22 -4.02 -6.07
CA PRO A 48 -1.07 -4.29 -6.70
C PRO A 48 -1.43 -5.77 -6.57
N ALA A 49 -2.54 -6.08 -5.89
CA ALA A 49 -3.02 -7.45 -5.74
C ALA A 49 -3.46 -8.03 -7.08
N ALA A 50 -3.16 -9.32 -7.35
CA ALA A 50 -3.70 -10.03 -8.52
C ALA A 50 -5.24 -10.08 -8.40
N VAL A 51 -5.73 -10.69 -7.33
CA VAL A 51 -7.13 -10.66 -6.91
C VAL A 51 -7.15 -10.53 -5.39
N SER A 52 -7.75 -9.48 -4.88
CA SER A 52 -7.95 -9.33 -3.43
C SER A 52 -8.93 -10.40 -2.93
N PRO A 53 -8.61 -11.13 -1.83
CA PRO A 53 -9.54 -12.10 -1.25
C PRO A 53 -10.89 -11.51 -0.85
N PHE A 54 -10.95 -10.18 -0.66
CA PHE A 54 -12.13 -9.47 -0.18
C PHE A 54 -12.91 -8.72 -1.27
N LYS A 55 -12.52 -8.83 -2.57
CA LYS A 55 -13.14 -8.09 -3.68
C LYS A 55 -13.48 -8.99 -4.86
N LYS A 56 -14.56 -8.65 -5.58
CA LYS A 56 -15.06 -9.39 -6.75
C LYS A 56 -14.35 -9.03 -8.07
N GLY A 57 -13.06 -8.75 -8.06
CA GLY A 57 -12.29 -8.39 -9.25
C GLY A 57 -12.02 -6.90 -9.39
N THR A 58 -11.43 -6.52 -10.52
CA THR A 58 -11.05 -5.15 -10.90
C THR A 58 -11.57 -4.83 -12.29
N VAL A 59 -11.74 -3.54 -12.60
CA VAL A 59 -12.08 -3.08 -13.96
C VAL A 59 -10.83 -3.07 -14.83
N ALA A 60 -9.75 -2.46 -14.33
CA ALA A 60 -8.47 -2.48 -15.04
C ALA A 60 -7.75 -3.81 -14.87
N THR A 61 -7.07 -4.26 -15.92
CA THR A 61 -6.21 -5.44 -15.88
C THR A 61 -5.04 -5.27 -14.91
N ALA A 62 -4.39 -6.37 -14.52
CA ALA A 62 -3.21 -6.35 -13.67
C ALA A 62 -2.09 -5.45 -14.24
N GLY A 63 -1.79 -5.58 -15.54
CA GLY A 63 -0.79 -4.76 -16.22
C GLY A 63 -1.14 -3.27 -16.23
N GLN A 64 -2.40 -2.93 -16.50
CA GLN A 64 -2.85 -1.53 -16.47
C GLN A 64 -2.74 -0.92 -15.07
N ARG A 65 -3.06 -1.67 -14.02
CA ARG A 65 -2.94 -1.20 -12.63
C ARG A 65 -1.49 -0.99 -12.21
N PHE A 66 -0.60 -1.88 -12.61
CA PHE A 66 0.85 -1.75 -12.43
C PHE A 66 1.37 -0.49 -13.13
N GLU A 67 1.01 -0.30 -14.40
CA GLU A 67 1.46 0.85 -15.20
C GLU A 67 0.92 2.16 -14.64
N MET A 68 -0.35 2.23 -14.22
CA MET A 68 -0.91 3.41 -13.56
C MET A 68 -0.13 3.79 -12.29
N ILE A 69 0.31 2.83 -11.48
CA ILE A 69 1.14 3.12 -10.30
C ILE A 69 2.50 3.69 -10.74
N ARG A 70 3.16 3.08 -11.72
CA ARG A 70 4.45 3.55 -12.24
C ARG A 70 4.36 5.00 -12.75
N ILE A 71 3.31 5.32 -13.50
CA ILE A 71 3.03 6.67 -13.99
C ILE A 71 2.78 7.62 -12.82
N ALA A 72 1.96 7.23 -11.85
CA ALA A 72 1.62 8.06 -10.70
C ALA A 72 2.84 8.44 -9.86
N LEU A 73 3.76 7.49 -9.63
CA LEU A 73 5.00 7.72 -8.91
C LEU A 73 5.92 8.68 -9.66
N ALA A 74 6.06 8.53 -10.97
CA ALA A 74 6.84 9.42 -11.83
C ALA A 74 6.25 10.85 -11.83
N ASP A 75 4.94 11.00 -12.05
CA ASP A 75 4.25 12.29 -12.02
C ASP A 75 4.43 13.05 -10.70
N ALA A 76 4.48 12.30 -9.59
CA ALA A 76 4.64 12.85 -8.26
C ALA A 76 6.11 13.00 -7.82
N SER A 77 7.09 12.64 -8.67
CA SER A 77 8.53 12.63 -8.35
C SER A 77 8.84 11.88 -7.05
N MET A 78 8.20 10.72 -6.86
CA MET A 78 8.36 9.89 -5.67
C MET A 78 9.50 8.86 -5.89
N ASP A 79 10.72 9.31 -6.10
CA ASP A 79 11.89 8.46 -6.41
C ASP A 79 12.25 7.47 -5.28
N TRP A 80 11.71 7.72 -4.08
CA TRP A 80 11.82 6.86 -2.91
C TRP A 80 10.73 5.78 -2.83
N ALA A 81 9.81 5.71 -3.79
CA ALA A 81 8.74 4.72 -3.84
C ALA A 81 8.87 3.85 -5.08
N GLY A 82 8.50 2.59 -4.95
CA GLY A 82 8.50 1.62 -6.04
C GLY A 82 7.16 0.92 -6.21
N VAL A 83 7.04 0.14 -7.28
CA VAL A 83 5.94 -0.78 -7.50
C VAL A 83 6.51 -2.18 -7.72
N SER A 84 5.91 -3.17 -7.09
CA SER A 84 6.28 -4.58 -7.27
C SER A 84 5.15 -5.37 -7.94
N ASP A 85 5.49 -6.20 -8.90
CA ASP A 85 4.59 -7.13 -9.58
C ASP A 85 4.52 -8.50 -8.91
N PHE A 86 5.13 -8.64 -7.74
CA PHE A 86 5.22 -9.93 -7.03
C PHE A 86 3.87 -10.64 -6.90
N GLU A 87 2.84 -9.92 -6.43
CA GLU A 87 1.51 -10.50 -6.28
C GLU A 87 0.82 -10.76 -7.62
N LEU A 88 1.12 -9.96 -8.66
CA LEU A 88 0.54 -10.12 -10.00
C LEU A 88 1.03 -11.39 -10.71
N ASN A 89 2.25 -11.82 -10.40
CA ASN A 89 2.89 -13.00 -11.00
C ASN A 89 2.63 -14.29 -10.21
N ARG A 90 1.74 -14.27 -9.22
CA ARG A 90 1.40 -15.43 -8.39
C ARG A 90 -0.04 -15.88 -8.61
N PRO A 91 -0.35 -17.18 -8.33
CA PRO A 91 -1.72 -17.64 -8.34
C PRO A 91 -2.61 -16.83 -7.40
N ALA A 92 -3.81 -16.46 -7.87
CA ALA A 92 -4.80 -15.83 -7.03
C ALA A 92 -5.40 -16.81 -6.00
N PRO A 93 -5.85 -16.31 -4.83
CA PRO A 93 -5.81 -14.94 -4.35
C PRO A 93 -4.46 -14.53 -3.77
N SER A 94 -4.16 -13.21 -3.74
CA SER A 94 -2.96 -12.67 -3.10
C SER A 94 -3.12 -12.66 -1.57
N TYR A 95 -2.24 -13.34 -0.86
CA TYR A 95 -2.23 -13.37 0.59
C TYR A 95 -1.07 -12.54 1.15
N SER A 96 -1.38 -11.57 2.00
CA SER A 96 -0.39 -10.64 2.58
C SER A 96 0.74 -11.34 3.36
N TRP A 97 0.47 -12.50 3.99
CA TRP A 97 1.51 -13.25 4.70
C TRP A 97 2.58 -13.82 3.76
N GLU A 98 2.20 -14.24 2.55
CA GLU A 98 3.15 -14.74 1.54
C GLU A 98 4.04 -13.61 1.04
N THR A 99 3.43 -12.45 0.78
CA THR A 99 4.14 -11.23 0.39
C THR A 99 5.13 -10.81 1.47
N ALA A 100 4.68 -10.73 2.73
CA ALA A 100 5.54 -10.40 3.86
C ALA A 100 6.69 -11.40 4.04
N GLN A 101 6.43 -12.69 3.93
CA GLN A 101 7.44 -13.74 4.04
C GLN A 101 8.49 -13.61 2.93
N HIS A 102 8.06 -13.34 1.70
CA HIS A 102 8.96 -13.18 0.55
C HIS A 102 9.94 -12.03 0.78
N PHE A 103 9.44 -10.83 1.07
CA PHE A 103 10.30 -9.65 1.22
C PHE A 103 11.21 -9.75 2.45
N ARG A 104 10.72 -10.31 3.54
CA ARG A 104 11.56 -10.58 4.72
C ARG A 104 12.66 -11.60 4.46
N ALA A 105 12.44 -12.57 3.59
CA ALA A 105 13.47 -13.53 3.20
C ALA A 105 14.53 -12.90 2.28
N LEU A 106 14.15 -11.95 1.43
CA LEU A 106 15.09 -11.22 0.57
C LEU A 106 15.96 -10.24 1.37
N GLU A 107 15.37 -9.53 2.32
CA GLU A 107 16.07 -8.52 3.13
C GLU A 107 15.78 -8.73 4.62
N PRO A 108 16.46 -9.69 5.27
CA PRO A 108 16.18 -10.07 6.67
C PRO A 108 16.54 -8.99 7.69
N GLU A 109 17.46 -8.07 7.36
CA GLU A 109 17.86 -6.95 8.20
C GLU A 109 16.95 -5.72 8.08
N THR A 110 15.98 -5.74 7.15
CA THR A 110 15.02 -4.65 6.95
C THR A 110 13.84 -4.77 7.92
N GLU A 111 13.49 -3.68 8.59
CA GLU A 111 12.25 -3.59 9.34
C GLU A 111 11.09 -3.36 8.36
N TRP A 112 10.29 -4.39 8.17
CA TRP A 112 9.15 -4.33 7.26
C TRP A 112 7.91 -3.78 7.94
N CYS A 113 7.30 -2.79 7.30
CA CYS A 113 6.02 -2.23 7.69
C CYS A 113 4.93 -2.61 6.70
N TRP A 114 3.66 -2.58 7.14
CA TRP A 114 2.49 -2.76 6.28
C TRP A 114 1.53 -1.60 6.47
N ILE A 115 1.21 -0.89 5.38
CA ILE A 115 0.27 0.24 5.39
C ILE A 115 -1.14 -0.29 5.10
N LEU A 116 -2.10 0.07 5.98
CA LEU A 116 -3.50 -0.30 5.80
C LEU A 116 -4.44 0.72 6.47
N GLY A 117 -5.72 0.68 6.11
CA GLY A 117 -6.75 1.48 6.75
C GLY A 117 -7.37 0.80 7.98
N THR A 118 -8.09 1.57 8.80
CA THR A 118 -8.81 1.06 9.98
C THR A 118 -9.75 -0.10 9.66
N ASP A 119 -10.47 -0.03 8.52
CA ASP A 119 -11.40 -1.09 8.11
C ASP A 119 -10.70 -2.45 7.92
N GLN A 120 -9.46 -2.44 7.42
CA GLN A 120 -8.64 -3.63 7.27
C GLN A 120 -8.05 -4.07 8.61
N TRP A 121 -7.62 -3.11 9.44
CA TRP A 121 -7.13 -3.38 10.79
C TRP A 121 -8.16 -4.06 11.67
N GLU A 122 -9.43 -3.65 11.58
CA GLU A 122 -10.51 -4.28 12.32
C GLU A 122 -10.75 -5.75 11.93
N GLN A 123 -10.33 -6.13 10.73
CA GLN A 123 -10.50 -7.48 10.19
C GLN A 123 -9.20 -8.28 10.13
N ILE A 124 -8.08 -7.76 10.65
CA ILE A 124 -6.75 -8.37 10.51
C ILE A 124 -6.70 -9.82 11.04
N ASP A 125 -7.49 -10.15 12.07
CA ASP A 125 -7.57 -11.49 12.63
C ASP A 125 -8.21 -12.52 11.67
N ARG A 126 -8.90 -12.04 10.61
CA ARG A 126 -9.51 -12.87 9.56
C ARG A 126 -8.60 -13.07 8.35
N TRP A 127 -7.46 -12.39 8.32
CA TRP A 127 -6.50 -12.58 7.27
C TRP A 127 -5.85 -13.96 7.39
N ALA A 128 -5.38 -14.51 6.26
CA ALA A 128 -4.66 -15.77 6.30
C ALA A 128 -3.38 -15.64 7.13
N GLU A 129 -3.09 -16.63 7.95
CA GLU A 129 -1.87 -16.71 8.78
C GLU A 129 -1.58 -15.42 9.60
N PRO A 130 -2.54 -14.91 10.41
CA PRO A 130 -2.38 -13.64 11.11
C PRO A 130 -1.22 -13.67 12.11
N GLY A 131 -0.86 -14.84 12.65
CA GLY A 131 0.30 -15.02 13.54
C GLY A 131 1.61 -14.65 12.86
N ARG A 132 1.81 -15.07 11.60
CA ARG A 132 3.02 -14.73 10.81
C ARG A 132 3.12 -13.25 10.51
N LEU A 133 1.99 -12.60 10.23
CA LEU A 133 1.93 -11.16 10.02
C LEU A 133 2.29 -10.40 11.29
N ARG A 134 1.71 -10.80 12.43
CA ARG A 134 1.98 -10.19 13.75
C ARG A 134 3.46 -10.24 14.13
N GLU A 135 4.10 -11.37 13.91
CA GLU A 135 5.52 -11.57 14.27
C GLU A 135 6.47 -10.82 13.33
N GLY A 136 6.06 -10.63 12.10
CA GLY A 136 6.94 -10.18 11.01
C GLY A 136 6.86 -8.71 10.64
N LEU A 137 5.79 -8.02 11.03
CA LEU A 137 5.50 -6.70 10.50
C LEU A 137 5.21 -5.67 11.61
N HIS A 138 5.45 -4.40 11.26
CA HIS A 138 4.92 -3.25 11.97
C HIS A 138 3.82 -2.62 11.12
N PHE A 139 2.62 -2.45 11.67
CA PHE A 139 1.47 -1.94 10.94
C PHE A 139 1.32 -0.44 11.08
N LEU A 140 1.22 0.28 9.95
CA LEU A 140 0.91 1.69 9.90
C LEU A 140 -0.58 1.82 9.58
N VAL A 141 -1.37 2.13 10.62
CA VAL A 141 -2.84 2.06 10.54
C VAL A 141 -3.40 3.45 10.30
N PHE A 142 -3.88 3.67 9.10
CA PHE A 142 -4.47 4.94 8.68
C PHE A 142 -5.91 5.07 9.15
N THR A 143 -6.17 6.12 9.95
CA THR A 143 -7.47 6.38 10.55
C THR A 143 -8.10 7.61 9.95
N ARG A 144 -9.42 7.60 9.79
CA ARG A 144 -10.17 8.82 9.55
C ARG A 144 -10.16 9.67 10.82
N GLU A 145 -10.26 10.98 10.65
CA GLU A 145 -10.25 11.91 11.77
C GLU A 145 -11.27 11.50 12.85
N GLY A 146 -10.84 11.47 14.11
CA GLY A 146 -11.66 11.09 15.24
C GLY A 146 -11.87 9.59 15.47
N GLN A 147 -11.36 8.70 14.59
CA GLN A 147 -11.42 7.26 14.82
C GLN A 147 -10.27 6.79 15.72
N ALA A 148 -10.61 6.13 16.81
CA ALA A 148 -9.62 5.41 17.61
C ALA A 148 -9.24 4.10 16.90
N VAL A 149 -7.95 3.77 16.96
CA VAL A 149 -7.46 2.45 16.51
C VAL A 149 -7.64 1.45 17.66
N ARG A 150 -8.21 0.31 17.37
CA ARG A 150 -8.35 -0.78 18.33
C ARG A 150 -6.96 -1.31 18.71
N GLU A 151 -6.62 -1.23 19.99
CA GLU A 151 -5.44 -1.84 20.54
C GLU A 151 -5.51 -3.38 20.42
N ARG A 152 -4.40 -3.97 19.97
CA ARG A 152 -4.27 -5.43 19.80
C ARG A 152 -3.01 -5.93 20.50
N PRO A 153 -3.16 -6.63 21.63
CA PRO A 153 -2.00 -7.16 22.36
C PRO A 153 -1.08 -8.02 21.47
N GLY A 154 0.20 -7.70 21.49
CA GLY A 154 1.21 -8.41 20.71
C GLY A 154 1.34 -8.00 19.24
N TRP A 155 0.52 -7.08 18.75
CA TRP A 155 0.67 -6.47 17.42
C TRP A 155 1.43 -5.15 17.51
N ARG A 156 2.46 -4.98 16.71
CA ARG A 156 3.17 -3.70 16.59
C ARG A 156 2.42 -2.83 15.60
N HIS A 157 1.91 -1.69 16.04
CA HIS A 157 1.21 -0.76 15.15
C HIS A 157 1.42 0.70 15.56
N THR A 158 1.27 1.59 14.59
CA THR A 158 1.29 3.05 14.76
C THR A 158 0.05 3.61 14.08
N PRO A 159 -0.85 4.26 14.81
CA PRO A 159 -1.98 4.96 14.23
C PRO A 159 -1.52 6.25 13.54
N ILE A 160 -2.04 6.51 12.35
CA ILE A 160 -1.75 7.72 11.57
C ILE A 160 -3.06 8.36 11.16
N ALA A 161 -3.34 9.55 11.66
CA ALA A 161 -4.53 10.31 11.28
C ALA A 161 -4.41 10.78 9.82
N PHE A 162 -5.44 10.50 9.01
CA PHE A 162 -5.41 10.79 7.59
C PHE A 162 -6.81 11.05 7.05
N ALA A 163 -6.97 12.15 6.34
CA ALA A 163 -8.19 12.47 5.61
C ALA A 163 -7.84 12.82 4.16
N HIS A 164 -8.46 12.14 3.22
CA HIS A 164 -8.33 12.43 1.80
C HIS A 164 -9.63 12.08 1.07
N PRO A 165 -10.17 12.96 0.22
CA PRO A 165 -11.47 12.75 -0.42
C PRO A 165 -11.44 11.66 -1.50
N ALA A 166 -10.29 11.42 -2.14
CA ALA A 166 -10.19 10.53 -3.29
C ALA A 166 -10.50 9.06 -2.93
N SER A 167 -11.27 8.43 -3.79
CA SER A 167 -11.70 7.03 -3.69
C SER A 167 -11.71 6.38 -5.08
N SER A 168 -11.05 5.24 -5.23
CA SER A 168 -11.10 4.46 -6.49
C SER A 168 -12.54 4.11 -6.90
N THR A 169 -13.42 3.87 -5.93
CA THR A 169 -14.84 3.55 -6.19
C THR A 169 -15.57 4.75 -6.79
N ALA A 170 -15.36 5.94 -6.24
CA ALA A 170 -15.97 7.17 -6.79
C ALA A 170 -15.42 7.49 -8.18
N ILE A 171 -14.10 7.34 -8.40
CA ILE A 171 -13.49 7.55 -9.73
C ILE A 171 -14.09 6.59 -10.77
N ARG A 172 -14.28 5.31 -10.43
CA ARG A 172 -14.90 4.34 -11.35
C ARG A 172 -16.36 4.65 -11.64
N ALA A 173 -17.07 5.24 -10.69
CA ALA A 173 -18.46 5.62 -10.86
C ALA A 173 -18.64 6.90 -11.70
N ASP A 174 -17.73 7.84 -11.57
CA ASP A 174 -17.73 9.12 -12.29
C ASP A 174 -16.28 9.56 -12.53
N PHE A 175 -15.72 9.08 -13.64
CA PHE A 175 -14.33 9.40 -14.01
C PHE A 175 -14.13 10.89 -14.28
N ALA A 176 -15.06 11.49 -15.04
CA ALA A 176 -14.96 12.89 -15.45
C ALA A 176 -15.04 13.83 -14.24
N GLY A 177 -15.97 13.57 -13.32
CA GLY A 177 -16.16 14.38 -12.11
C GLY A 177 -15.03 14.25 -11.08
N HIS A 178 -14.20 13.20 -11.17
CA HIS A 178 -13.12 12.94 -10.23
C HIS A 178 -11.74 12.84 -10.89
N ARG A 179 -11.60 13.35 -12.09
CA ARG A 179 -10.37 13.31 -12.88
C ARG A 179 -9.19 13.99 -12.16
N ASP A 180 -9.44 15.03 -11.41
CA ASP A 180 -8.47 15.78 -10.60
C ASP A 180 -7.91 15.00 -9.40
N TRP A 181 -8.55 13.90 -9.01
CA TRP A 181 -8.03 12.99 -8.00
C TRP A 181 -6.94 12.06 -8.52
N LEU A 182 -6.75 12.01 -9.83
CA LEU A 182 -5.66 11.32 -10.49
C LEU A 182 -4.49 12.27 -10.74
N THR A 183 -3.30 11.71 -10.95
CA THR A 183 -2.21 12.49 -11.54
C THR A 183 -2.46 12.70 -13.03
N PRO A 184 -1.87 13.73 -13.66
CA PRO A 184 -2.12 14.03 -15.07
C PRO A 184 -1.83 12.83 -15.99
N GLY A 185 -0.71 12.15 -15.79
CA GLY A 185 -0.32 11.00 -16.60
C GLY A 185 -1.25 9.80 -16.40
N VAL A 186 -1.71 9.53 -15.16
CA VAL A 186 -2.69 8.46 -14.91
C VAL A 186 -4.02 8.76 -15.58
N ALA A 187 -4.49 10.01 -15.51
CA ALA A 187 -5.72 10.41 -16.17
C ALA A 187 -5.63 10.23 -17.71
N ALA A 188 -4.53 10.72 -18.31
CA ALA A 188 -4.27 10.55 -19.73
C ALA A 188 -4.16 9.07 -20.14
N TYR A 189 -3.50 8.24 -19.34
CA TYR A 189 -3.40 6.79 -19.56
C TYR A 189 -4.80 6.14 -19.55
N CYS A 190 -5.64 6.46 -18.56
CA CYS A 190 -7.00 5.93 -18.50
C CYS A 190 -7.82 6.32 -19.73
N GLU A 191 -7.70 7.56 -20.20
CA GLU A 191 -8.37 8.05 -21.42
C GLU A 191 -7.87 7.29 -22.66
N GLN A 192 -6.55 7.14 -22.82
CA GLN A 192 -5.95 6.41 -23.95
C GLN A 192 -6.40 4.94 -23.97
N GLU A 193 -6.37 4.27 -22.84
CA GLU A 193 -6.75 2.86 -22.69
C GLU A 193 -8.27 2.64 -22.58
N ARG A 194 -9.07 3.71 -22.56
CA ARG A 194 -10.53 3.70 -22.43
C ARG A 194 -11.03 2.93 -21.21
N ILE A 195 -10.37 3.20 -20.06
CA ILE A 195 -10.72 2.58 -18.79
C ILE A 195 -11.66 3.52 -18.00
N TYR A 196 -12.54 2.96 -17.18
CA TYR A 196 -13.45 3.66 -16.26
C TYR A 196 -14.44 4.63 -16.94
N GLY A 197 -14.88 4.33 -18.19
CA GLY A 197 -15.82 5.19 -18.91
C GLY A 197 -15.22 6.53 -19.33
N SER A 198 -13.89 6.61 -19.45
CA SER A 198 -13.14 7.75 -19.97
C SER A 198 -13.35 7.83 -21.50
N LEU A 199 -14.45 8.45 -21.93
CA LEU A 199 -14.78 8.75 -23.34
C LEU A 199 -14.71 10.24 -23.57
#